data_ba59fda01c212f049b97622f5c7a9a00
#
_entry.id   ba59fda01c212f049b97622f5c7a9a00
#
_cell.length_a   1.000
_cell.length_b   1.000
_cell.length_c   1.000
_cell.angle_alpha   90.00
_cell.angle_beta   90.00
_cell.angle_gamma   90.00
#
_symmetry.space_group_name_H-M   'P 1'
#
loop_
_entity.id
_entity.type
_entity.pdbx_description
1 polymer ?
#
loop_
_entity_poly.entity_id
_entity_poly.type
_entity_poly.pdbx_seq_one_letter_code
_entity_poly.pdbx_strand_id
1 'polypeptide(L)'
;AASDVYKRQDDDMDIQQSYPFTVETMPVPNKVTKGQTVEIRCELKRTGEFANTLYTIRYFQFEGEGTLKMAGGITFLPNDRYLLENDKFRLYYTADGDEAHNFIVVVEDNFKNSYELEFDFNNRNVKDDIQTVIPIGNYKPLPR
;
A
#
# COMPACT_ATOMS: atom_id res chain seq x y z
N ALA A 1 31.45 27.94 13.68
CA ALA A 1 30.53 27.88 14.73
C ALA A 1 29.10 28.21 14.27
N ALA A 2 28.94 29.30 13.59
CA ALA A 2 27.61 29.61 13.12
C ALA A 2 27.09 28.53 12.18
N SER A 3 27.94 27.94 11.43
CA SER A 3 27.50 26.93 10.49
C SER A 3 26.91 25.72 11.17
N ASP A 4 27.34 25.43 12.36
CA ASP A 4 26.79 24.27 13.04
C ASP A 4 25.36 24.45 13.41
N VAL A 5 24.98 25.63 13.72
CA VAL A 5 23.66 25.90 14.20
C VAL A 5 22.66 25.76 13.09
N TYR A 6 22.90 26.34 11.97
CA TYR A 6 21.88 26.30 10.94
C TYR A 6 21.73 24.93 10.30
N LYS A 7 22.75 24.14 10.34
CA LYS A 7 22.61 22.78 9.82
C LYS A 7 21.58 21.98 10.58
N ARG A 8 21.62 22.12 11.88
CA ARG A 8 20.67 21.36 12.67
C ARG A 8 19.25 21.79 12.43
N GLN A 9 19.07 23.03 12.17
CA GLN A 9 17.73 23.53 11.94
C GLN A 9 17.11 22.93 10.72
N ASP A 10 17.87 22.77 9.68
CA ASP A 10 17.35 22.15 8.47
C ASP A 10 16.91 20.74 8.74
N ASP A 11 17.69 20.01 9.47
CA ASP A 11 17.35 18.63 9.78
C ASP A 11 16.10 18.55 10.60
N ASP A 12 15.96 19.42 11.56
CA ASP A 12 14.80 19.40 12.43
C ASP A 12 13.53 19.64 11.65
N MET A 13 13.57 20.55 10.73
CA MET A 13 12.38 20.85 9.94
C MET A 13 11.96 19.68 9.07
N ASP A 14 12.90 19.00 8.50
CA ASP A 14 12.58 17.84 7.69
C ASP A 14 11.91 16.77 8.51
N ILE A 15 12.38 16.56 9.71
CA ILE A 15 11.82 15.54 10.58
C ILE A 15 10.40 15.89 10.96
N GLN A 16 10.13 17.14 11.23
CA GLN A 16 8.83 17.56 11.70
C GLN A 16 7.76 17.44 10.64
N GLN A 17 8.11 17.39 9.39
CA GLN A 17 7.14 17.38 8.32
C GLN A 17 6.70 15.99 7.92
N SER A 18 7.34 14.98 8.45
CA SER A 18 7.08 13.61 8.04
C SER A 18 6.57 12.81 9.21
N TYR A 19 5.35 12.32 9.11
CA TYR A 19 4.77 11.46 10.11
C TYR A 19 4.62 10.06 9.54
N PRO A 20 5.08 9.05 10.27
CA PRO A 20 4.86 7.69 9.81
C PRO A 20 3.38 7.34 9.79
N PHE A 21 3.04 6.43 8.91
CA PHE A 21 1.69 5.92 8.81
C PHE A 21 1.74 4.43 8.60
N THR A 22 0.63 3.75 8.86
CA THR A 22 0.46 2.35 8.58
C THR A 22 -0.84 2.16 7.81
N VAL A 23 -0.97 1.00 7.15
CA VAL A 23 -2.20 0.65 6.48
C VAL A 23 -2.65 -0.69 7.02
N GLU A 24 -3.86 -0.74 7.56
CA GLU A 24 -4.45 -1.97 8.08
C GLU A 24 -5.40 -2.53 7.05
N THR A 25 -5.46 -3.86 6.98
CA THR A 25 -6.29 -4.56 6.03
C THR A 25 -7.06 -5.65 6.76
N MET A 26 -8.34 -5.80 6.41
CA MET A 26 -9.11 -6.93 6.90
C MET A 26 -8.61 -8.22 6.22
N PRO A 27 -8.76 -9.37 6.87
CA PRO A 27 -8.36 -10.63 6.26
C PRO A 27 -9.10 -10.87 4.95
N VAL A 28 -8.43 -11.53 4.01
CA VAL A 28 -8.99 -11.86 2.70
C VAL A 28 -8.86 -13.37 2.48
N PRO A 29 -9.64 -13.94 1.54
CA PRO A 29 -9.49 -15.37 1.22
C PRO A 29 -8.12 -15.69 0.68
N ASN A 30 -7.68 -16.93 0.87
CA ASN A 30 -6.43 -17.40 0.26
C ASN A 30 -6.63 -17.90 -1.16
N LYS A 31 -7.87 -18.13 -1.57
CA LYS A 31 -8.16 -18.72 -2.88
C LYS A 31 -9.12 -17.84 -3.65
N VAL A 32 -8.90 -17.82 -4.95
CA VAL A 32 -9.74 -17.05 -5.84
C VAL A 32 -9.87 -17.84 -7.15
N THR A 33 -11.07 -17.83 -7.73
CA THR A 33 -11.32 -18.47 -9.01
C THR A 33 -11.39 -17.42 -10.11
N LYS A 34 -11.23 -17.89 -11.34
CA LYS A 34 -11.32 -17.00 -12.50
C LYS A 34 -12.64 -16.25 -12.49
N GLY A 35 -12.57 -14.95 -12.62
CA GLY A 35 -13.75 -14.08 -12.64
C GLY A 35 -14.23 -13.65 -11.27
N GLN A 36 -13.68 -14.20 -10.21
CA GLN A 36 -14.07 -13.82 -8.86
C GLN A 36 -13.44 -12.50 -8.47
N THR A 37 -14.20 -11.67 -7.76
CA THR A 37 -13.72 -10.41 -7.24
C THR A 37 -13.64 -10.49 -5.73
N VAL A 38 -12.49 -10.09 -5.18
CA VAL A 38 -12.24 -10.05 -3.74
C VAL A 38 -12.25 -8.60 -3.30
N GLU A 39 -13.04 -8.32 -2.26
CA GLU A 39 -13.03 -6.99 -1.66
C GLU A 39 -11.94 -6.92 -0.60
N ILE A 40 -11.14 -5.89 -0.66
CA ILE A 40 -10.03 -5.65 0.26
C ILE A 40 -10.31 -4.34 0.97
N ARG A 41 -10.61 -4.41 2.25
CA ARG A 41 -10.91 -3.23 3.05
C ARG A 41 -9.65 -2.76 3.74
N CYS A 42 -9.33 -1.50 3.54
CA CYS A 42 -8.09 -0.92 4.05
C CYS A 42 -8.37 0.34 4.84
N GLU A 43 -7.50 0.59 5.79
CA GLU A 43 -7.55 1.83 6.55
C GLU A 43 -6.15 2.36 6.75
N LEU A 44 -5.92 3.60 6.33
CA LEU A 44 -4.67 4.29 6.55
C LEU A 44 -4.71 4.94 7.92
N LYS A 45 -3.71 4.64 8.74
CA LYS A 45 -3.61 5.20 10.10
C LYS A 45 -2.35 6.02 10.20
N ARG A 46 -2.51 7.26 10.59
CA ARG A 46 -1.37 8.18 10.72
C ARG A 46 -1.15 8.52 12.17
N THR A 47 0.10 8.81 12.47
CA THR A 47 0.48 9.20 13.82
C THR A 47 0.34 10.69 14.05
N GLY A 48 0.16 11.46 12.99
CA GLY A 48 -0.05 12.88 13.09
C GLY A 48 -0.63 13.43 11.81
N GLU A 49 -1.08 14.64 11.84
CA GLU A 49 -1.62 15.29 10.68
C GLU A 49 -0.74 16.45 10.27
N PHE A 50 -0.53 16.55 8.97
CA PHE A 50 0.21 17.64 8.39
C PHE A 50 -0.56 18.13 7.19
N ALA A 51 -0.83 19.42 7.14
CA ALA A 51 -1.79 19.97 6.19
C ALA A 51 -1.44 19.70 4.73
N ASN A 52 -0.16 19.57 4.45
CA ASN A 52 0.29 19.38 3.07
C ASN A 52 0.60 17.94 2.72
N THR A 53 0.17 17.01 3.53
CA THR A 53 0.44 15.61 3.26
C THR A 53 -0.53 15.08 2.23
N LEU A 54 0.01 14.50 1.17
CA LEU A 54 -0.76 13.83 0.14
C LEU A 54 -0.36 12.37 0.10
N TYR A 55 -1.32 11.51 -0.08
CA TYR A 55 -1.07 10.07 -0.17
C TYR A 55 -1.41 9.60 -1.57
N THR A 56 -0.57 8.70 -2.09
CA THR A 56 -0.81 8.06 -3.37
C THR A 56 -0.75 6.56 -3.19
N ILE A 57 -1.38 5.85 -4.11
CA ILE A 57 -1.44 4.40 -4.08
C ILE A 57 -1.07 3.88 -5.46
N ARG A 58 -0.30 2.78 -5.47
CA ARG A 58 0.04 2.09 -6.71
C ARG A 58 0.15 0.61 -6.44
N TYR A 59 0.12 -0.20 -7.49
CA TYR A 59 0.21 -1.63 -7.30
C TYR A 59 1.09 -2.28 -8.37
N PHE A 60 1.65 -3.42 -8.00
CA PHE A 60 2.47 -4.20 -8.90
C PHE A 60 2.00 -5.64 -8.89
N GLN A 61 1.82 -6.20 -10.07
CA GLN A 61 1.43 -7.60 -10.23
C GLN A 61 2.67 -8.42 -10.53
N PHE A 62 3.00 -9.37 -9.65
CA PHE A 62 4.19 -10.21 -9.83
C PHE A 62 3.85 -11.55 -10.42
N GLU A 63 2.71 -12.14 -10.03
CA GLU A 63 2.27 -13.42 -10.56
C GLU A 63 0.79 -13.36 -10.87
N GLY A 64 0.38 -14.14 -11.88
CA GLY A 64 -1.02 -14.20 -12.26
C GLY A 64 -1.48 -12.99 -13.01
N GLU A 65 -2.72 -13.07 -13.47
CA GLU A 65 -3.34 -11.97 -14.18
C GLU A 65 -4.62 -11.56 -13.47
N GLY A 66 -4.77 -10.28 -13.24
CA GLY A 66 -5.93 -9.77 -12.59
C GLY A 66 -6.03 -8.27 -12.73
N THR A 67 -7.12 -7.72 -12.23
CA THR A 67 -7.40 -6.30 -12.30
C THR A 67 -7.70 -5.79 -10.91
N LEU A 68 -7.05 -4.71 -10.53
CA LEU A 68 -7.29 -4.07 -9.25
C LEU A 68 -8.03 -2.76 -9.49
N LYS A 69 -9.12 -2.57 -8.74
CA LYS A 69 -9.93 -1.36 -8.82
C LYS A 69 -10.10 -0.77 -7.44
N MET A 70 -10.28 0.54 -7.39
CA MET A 70 -10.68 1.20 -6.16
C MET A 70 -12.18 1.48 -6.21
N ALA A 71 -12.82 1.47 -5.04
CA ALA A 71 -14.20 1.88 -4.95
C ALA A 71 -14.36 3.27 -5.58
N GLY A 72 -15.37 3.43 -6.41
CA GLY A 72 -15.53 4.66 -7.16
C GLY A 72 -15.16 4.53 -8.62
N GLY A 73 -14.64 3.37 -9.03
CA GLY A 73 -14.50 3.07 -10.45
C GLY A 73 -13.13 3.22 -11.06
N ILE A 74 -12.13 3.60 -10.28
CA ILE A 74 -10.79 3.71 -10.81
C ILE A 74 -10.17 2.32 -10.97
N THR A 75 -9.72 2.01 -12.18
CA THR A 75 -8.97 0.78 -12.44
C THR A 75 -7.50 1.12 -12.42
N PHE A 76 -6.75 0.43 -11.58
CA PHE A 76 -5.32 0.68 -11.46
C PHE A 76 -4.57 0.02 -12.61
N LEU A 77 -3.74 0.80 -13.26
CA LEU A 77 -2.73 0.25 -14.15
C LEU A 77 -1.49 -0.04 -13.31
N PRO A 78 -0.80 -1.16 -13.55
CA PRO A 78 0.38 -1.48 -12.76
C PRO A 78 1.41 -0.36 -12.80
N ASN A 79 1.96 -0.05 -11.64
CA ASN A 79 3.00 0.95 -11.46
C ASN A 79 2.55 2.41 -11.64
N ASP A 80 1.29 2.66 -11.92
CA ASP A 80 0.79 4.04 -11.98
C ASP A 80 0.36 4.48 -10.59
N ARG A 81 0.58 5.74 -10.30
CA ARG A 81 0.18 6.34 -9.03
C ARG A 81 -1.16 6.99 -9.14
N TYR A 82 -1.98 6.79 -8.13
CA TYR A 82 -3.31 7.39 -8.04
C TYR A 82 -3.44 8.07 -6.69
N LEU A 83 -4.15 9.18 -6.67
CA LEU A 83 -4.33 9.93 -5.44
C LEU A 83 -5.27 9.15 -4.51
N LEU A 84 -4.86 9.03 -3.24
CA LEU A 84 -5.66 8.39 -2.21
C LEU A 84 -6.24 9.49 -1.33
N GLU A 85 -7.53 9.71 -1.48
CA GLU A 85 -8.17 10.87 -0.84
C GLU A 85 -8.79 10.57 0.51
N ASN A 86 -9.06 9.28 0.78
CA ASN A 86 -9.73 8.90 2.02
C ASN A 86 -8.87 7.93 2.79
N ASP A 87 -8.92 8.04 4.12
CA ASP A 87 -8.19 7.12 4.99
C ASP A 87 -8.76 5.71 4.91
N LYS A 88 -10.07 5.59 4.80
CA LYS A 88 -10.71 4.29 4.63
C LYS A 88 -11.03 4.11 3.17
N PHE A 89 -10.58 2.99 2.61
CA PHE A 89 -10.78 2.74 1.20
C PHE A 89 -10.93 1.25 0.96
N ARG A 90 -11.54 0.92 -0.17
CA ARG A 90 -11.76 -0.47 -0.56
C ARG A 90 -11.17 -0.69 -1.92
N LEU A 91 -10.51 -1.83 -2.04
CA LEU A 91 -9.94 -2.28 -3.30
C LEU A 91 -10.68 -3.54 -3.71
N TYR A 92 -10.78 -3.76 -5.01
CA TYR A 92 -11.43 -4.92 -5.57
C TYR A 92 -10.50 -5.58 -6.55
N TYR A 93 -10.11 -6.81 -6.25
CA TYR A 93 -9.25 -7.57 -7.12
C TYR A 93 -10.05 -8.63 -7.84
N THR A 94 -10.05 -8.61 -9.17
CA THR A 94 -10.72 -9.60 -9.99
C THR A 94 -9.66 -10.46 -10.64
N ALA A 95 -9.71 -11.77 -10.37
CA ALA A 95 -8.77 -12.71 -10.96
C ALA A 95 -9.20 -13.06 -12.38
N ASP A 96 -8.21 -13.09 -13.27
CA ASP A 96 -8.46 -13.48 -14.66
C ASP A 96 -8.12 -14.94 -14.91
N GLY A 97 -7.75 -15.67 -13.88
CA GLY A 97 -7.42 -17.09 -13.98
C GLY A 97 -7.34 -17.74 -12.62
N ASP A 98 -7.18 -19.05 -12.63
CA ASP A 98 -7.10 -19.85 -11.40
C ASP A 98 -5.65 -20.11 -10.97
N GLU A 99 -4.71 -19.52 -11.66
CA GLU A 99 -3.29 -19.66 -11.30
C GLU A 99 -2.96 -18.91 -10.03
N ALA A 100 -1.74 -19.06 -9.56
CA ALA A 100 -1.29 -18.29 -8.40
C ALA A 100 -1.23 -16.82 -8.75
N HIS A 101 -1.65 -15.98 -7.81
CA HIS A 101 -1.63 -14.53 -7.96
C HIS A 101 -0.81 -13.95 -6.83
N ASN A 102 0.08 -13.04 -7.17
CA ASN A 102 0.86 -12.32 -6.18
C ASN A 102 0.99 -10.87 -6.61
N PHE A 103 0.59 -9.96 -5.75
CA PHE A 103 0.73 -8.54 -6.03
C PHE A 103 0.96 -7.77 -4.74
N ILE A 104 1.52 -6.59 -4.87
CA ILE A 104 1.68 -5.67 -3.75
C ILE A 104 0.95 -4.38 -4.03
N VAL A 105 0.52 -3.75 -2.94
CA VAL A 105 -0.06 -2.42 -2.96
C VAL A 105 0.84 -1.54 -2.13
N VAL A 106 1.25 -0.42 -2.70
CA VAL A 106 2.15 0.52 -2.04
C VAL A 106 1.43 1.83 -1.84
N VAL A 107 1.36 2.27 -0.59
CA VAL A 107 0.82 3.59 -0.26
C VAL A 107 2.00 4.47 0.12
N GLU A 108 2.07 5.64 -0.48
CA GLU A 108 3.18 6.55 -0.29
C GLU A 108 2.66 7.93 0.07
N ASP A 109 3.42 8.68 0.86
CA ASP A 109 3.12 10.09 1.07
C ASP A 109 4.09 10.93 0.24
N ASN A 110 3.90 12.23 0.25
CA ASN A 110 4.76 13.15 -0.48
C ASN A 110 6.05 13.49 0.26
N PHE A 111 6.31 12.83 1.39
CA PHE A 111 7.55 12.99 2.15
C PHE A 111 8.40 11.73 2.10
N LYS A 112 8.14 10.85 1.13
CA LYS A 112 8.93 9.64 0.87
C LYS A 112 8.75 8.53 1.88
N ASN A 113 7.69 8.57 2.66
CA ASN A 113 7.31 7.42 3.46
C ASN A 113 6.43 6.51 2.62
N SER A 114 6.59 5.20 2.78
CA SER A 114 5.75 4.26 2.06
C SER A 114 5.44 3.05 2.92
N TYR A 115 4.35 2.38 2.58
CA TYR A 115 3.89 1.20 3.29
C TYR A 115 3.40 0.20 2.27
N GLU A 116 3.89 -1.04 2.36
CA GLU A 116 3.58 -2.08 1.39
C GLU A 116 2.72 -3.16 2.01
N LEU A 117 1.74 -3.62 1.23
CA LEU A 117 0.89 -4.76 1.56
C LEU A 117 1.06 -5.79 0.47
N GLU A 118 1.27 -7.03 0.87
CA GLU A 118 1.41 -8.11 -0.10
C GLU A 118 0.20 -9.03 -0.04
N PHE A 119 -0.31 -9.39 -1.21
CA PHE A 119 -1.46 -10.28 -1.36
C PHE A 119 -1.06 -11.49 -2.18
N ASP A 120 -1.44 -12.66 -1.70
CA ASP A 120 -1.04 -13.92 -2.30
C ASP A 120 -2.26 -14.84 -2.37
N PHE A 121 -2.66 -15.22 -3.57
CA PHE A 121 -3.81 -16.08 -3.79
C PHE A 121 -3.38 -17.35 -4.48
N ASN A 122 -4.05 -18.44 -4.15
CA ASN A 122 -3.85 -19.74 -4.80
C ASN A 122 -2.43 -20.29 -4.65
N ASN A 123 -1.79 -19.93 -3.56
CA ASN A 123 -0.47 -20.45 -3.27
C ASN A 123 -0.61 -21.91 -2.82
N ARG A 124 0.09 -22.81 -3.49
CA ARG A 124 -0.01 -24.25 -3.22
C ARG A 124 0.49 -24.63 -1.83
N ASN A 125 1.35 -23.83 -1.24
CA ASN A 125 1.95 -24.12 0.04
C ASN A 125 1.11 -23.64 1.19
N VAL A 126 0.02 -22.91 0.93
CA VAL A 126 -0.83 -22.36 1.97
C VAL A 126 -2.13 -23.14 1.98
N LYS A 127 -2.49 -23.70 3.13
CA LYS A 127 -3.67 -24.53 3.28
C LYS A 127 -4.82 -23.82 3.97
N ASP A 128 -4.58 -22.70 4.56
CA ASP A 128 -5.61 -21.95 5.27
C ASP A 128 -6.55 -21.30 4.26
N ASP A 129 -7.81 -21.21 4.64
CA ASP A 129 -8.81 -20.61 3.76
C ASP A 129 -8.73 -19.10 3.71
N ILE A 130 -8.17 -18.50 4.75
CA ILE A 130 -8.13 -17.04 4.89
C ILE A 130 -6.71 -16.64 5.16
N GLN A 131 -6.28 -15.57 4.51
CA GLN A 131 -4.99 -14.98 4.80
C GLN A 131 -5.16 -13.71 5.62
N THR A 132 -4.28 -13.55 6.58
CA THR A 132 -4.12 -12.28 7.26
C THR A 132 -3.05 -11.54 6.50
N VAL A 133 -3.41 -10.38 5.99
CA VAL A 133 -2.47 -9.58 5.21
C VAL A 133 -1.43 -9.02 6.17
N ILE A 134 -0.19 -9.44 6.00
CA ILE A 134 0.90 -9.01 6.85
C ILE A 134 1.59 -7.85 6.14
N PRO A 135 1.54 -6.65 6.72
CA PRO A 135 2.20 -5.52 6.09
C PRO A 135 3.70 -5.73 6.09
N ILE A 136 4.33 -5.36 5.00
CA ILE A 136 5.77 -5.36 4.93
C ILE A 136 6.34 -4.25 5.80
N GLY A 137 5.53 -3.23 6.05
CA GLY A 137 5.90 -2.14 6.91
C GLY A 137 6.28 -0.89 6.13
N ASN A 138 6.75 0.10 6.86
CA ASN A 138 7.19 1.33 6.23
C ASN A 138 8.48 1.07 5.49
N TYR A 139 8.42 1.26 4.19
CA TYR A 139 9.60 1.10 3.37
C TYR A 139 10.23 2.46 3.14
N LYS A 140 11.47 2.59 3.50
CA LYS A 140 12.25 3.78 3.19
C LYS A 140 13.48 3.34 2.45
N PRO A 141 13.69 3.84 1.23
CA PRO A 141 14.93 3.54 0.55
C PRO A 141 16.10 3.98 1.43
N LEU A 142 17.06 3.12 1.55
CA LEU A 142 18.22 3.47 2.37
C LEU A 142 18.94 4.65 1.75
N PRO A 143 19.44 5.54 2.58
CA PRO A 143 20.30 6.60 2.05
C PRO A 143 21.52 5.97 1.41
N ARG A 144 21.89 6.49 0.31
CA ARG A 144 23.04 5.94 -0.43
C ARG A 144 24.20 6.85 -0.37
#